data_7a7175cd5e5716ce9a59c062e4edc73b
#
_entry.id   7a7175cd5e5716ce9a59c062e4edc73b
#
_cell.length_a   1.000
_cell.length_b   1.000
_cell.length_c   1.000
_cell.angle_alpha   90.00
_cell.angle_beta   90.00
_cell.angle_gamma   90.00
#
_symmetry.space_group_name_H-M   'P 1'
#
loop_
_entity.id
_entity.type
_entity.pdbx_description
1 polymer ?
#
loop_
_entity_poly.entity_id
_entity_poly.type
_entity_poly.pdbx_seq_one_letter_code
_entity_poly.pdbx_strand_id
1 'polypeptide(L)'
;MTDPTHWLPLTTSNVLAAHDLVKPYIHETPILTSKTLNRIASTPQAAEALVGTPFEGQPPAQPKINFFFKCENLQRIGAFKARGAFHALLRAVQVMGRRR
;
A
#
# COMPACT_ATOMS: atom_id res chain seq x y z
N MET A 1 -25.38 -10.68 10.29
CA MET A 1 -24.79 -9.61 9.44
C MET A 1 -24.24 -8.52 10.34
N THR A 2 -23.00 -8.11 10.14
CA THR A 2 -22.37 -7.09 10.97
C THR A 2 -22.83 -5.70 10.50
N ASP A 3 -23.30 -4.88 11.42
CA ASP A 3 -23.62 -3.49 11.13
C ASP A 3 -22.32 -2.73 10.75
N PRO A 4 -22.22 -2.12 9.56
CA PRO A 4 -21.03 -1.36 9.16
C PRO A 4 -20.66 -0.22 10.12
N THR A 5 -21.62 0.31 10.88
CA THR A 5 -21.35 1.38 11.84
C THR A 5 -20.55 0.89 13.06
N HIS A 6 -20.51 -0.41 13.28
CA HIS A 6 -19.76 -1.04 14.37
C HIS A 6 -18.38 -1.55 13.93
N TRP A 7 -18.02 -1.39 12.69
CA TRP A 7 -16.68 -1.76 12.24
C TRP A 7 -15.68 -0.78 12.81
N LEU A 8 -14.55 -1.31 13.28
CA LEU A 8 -13.45 -0.48 13.73
C LEU A 8 -12.94 0.37 12.58
N PRO A 9 -12.83 1.69 12.75
CA PRO A 9 -12.33 2.54 11.69
C PRO A 9 -10.85 2.23 11.40
N LEU A 10 -10.44 2.44 10.16
CA LEU A 10 -9.03 2.38 9.78
C LEU A 10 -8.36 3.68 10.25
N THR A 11 -7.65 3.59 11.35
CA THR A 11 -6.94 4.72 11.95
C THR A 11 -5.45 4.43 12.03
N THR A 12 -4.64 5.47 12.16
CA THR A 12 -3.20 5.31 12.36
C THR A 12 -2.90 4.43 13.57
N SER A 13 -3.60 4.63 14.67
CA SER A 13 -3.36 3.84 15.89
C SER A 13 -3.71 2.37 15.70
N ASN A 14 -4.78 2.06 14.95
CA ASN A 14 -5.15 0.67 14.65
C ASN A 14 -4.12 0.01 13.74
N VAL A 15 -3.58 0.74 12.76
CA VAL A 15 -2.52 0.24 11.88
C VAL A 15 -1.24 -0.04 12.68
N LEU A 16 -0.85 0.86 13.56
CA LEU A 16 0.34 0.66 14.40
C LEU A 16 0.17 -0.53 15.35
N ALA A 17 -1.01 -0.69 15.96
CA ALA A 17 -1.30 -1.84 16.81
C ALA A 17 -1.24 -3.16 16.03
N ALA A 18 -1.78 -3.19 14.82
CA ALA A 18 -1.70 -4.36 13.94
C ALA A 18 -0.25 -4.67 13.56
N HIS A 19 0.54 -3.66 13.26
CA HIS A 19 1.95 -3.81 12.93
C HIS A 19 2.73 -4.40 14.11
N ASP A 20 2.53 -3.88 15.32
CA ASP A 20 3.20 -4.40 16.52
C ASP A 20 2.89 -5.88 16.74
N LEU A 21 1.65 -6.30 16.46
CA LEU A 21 1.25 -7.69 16.59
C LEU A 21 1.96 -8.61 15.59
N VAL A 22 2.08 -8.21 14.33
CA VAL A 22 2.64 -9.05 13.27
C VAL A 22 4.14 -8.91 13.11
N LYS A 23 4.73 -7.83 13.60
CA LYS A 23 6.15 -7.48 13.41
C LYS A 23 7.12 -8.64 13.68
N PRO A 24 6.96 -9.47 14.74
CA PRO A 24 7.89 -10.58 14.98
C PRO A 24 7.84 -11.69 13.93
N TYR A 25 6.79 -11.74 13.10
CA TYR A 25 6.51 -12.84 12.19
C TYR A 25 6.74 -12.49 10.71
N ILE A 26 6.93 -11.22 10.40
CA ILE A 26 7.13 -10.75 9.02
C ILE A 26 8.53 -10.20 8.82
N HIS A 27 8.92 -10.05 7.55
CA HIS A 27 10.17 -9.37 7.20
C HIS A 27 9.97 -7.86 7.16
N GLU A 28 10.98 -7.14 7.61
CA GLU A 28 11.06 -5.70 7.38
C GLU A 28 11.60 -5.49 5.98
N THR A 29 10.69 -5.29 5.02
CA THR A 29 11.07 -5.12 3.63
C THR A 29 11.60 -3.72 3.36
N PRO A 30 12.57 -3.57 2.42
CA PRO A 30 13.15 -2.28 2.14
C PRO A 30 12.19 -1.36 1.38
N ILE A 31 12.49 -0.07 1.44
CA ILE A 31 11.87 0.94 0.57
C ILE A 31 12.95 1.35 -0.43
N LEU A 32 12.67 1.15 -1.72
CA LEU A 32 13.59 1.48 -2.81
C LEU A 32 13.03 2.65 -3.62
N THR A 33 13.93 3.38 -4.25
CA THR A 33 13.61 4.47 -5.16
C THR A 33 14.22 4.20 -6.52
N SER A 34 13.76 4.90 -7.57
CA SER A 34 14.29 4.77 -8.91
C SER A 34 14.35 6.12 -9.60
N LYS A 35 15.54 6.61 -9.83
CA LYS A 35 15.76 7.86 -10.58
C LYS A 35 15.20 7.76 -12.00
N THR A 36 15.37 6.61 -12.65
CA THR A 36 14.88 6.38 -14.02
C THR A 36 13.37 6.46 -14.09
N LEU A 37 12.65 5.74 -13.20
CA LEU A 37 11.20 5.77 -13.19
C LEU A 37 10.66 7.14 -12.79
N ASN A 38 11.30 7.81 -11.84
CA ASN A 38 10.93 9.18 -11.47
C ASN A 38 11.03 10.13 -12.66
N ARG A 39 12.11 10.03 -13.45
CA ARG A 39 12.30 10.84 -14.65
C ARG A 39 11.23 10.57 -15.69
N ILE A 40 10.97 9.30 -15.99
CA ILE A 40 9.96 8.90 -16.97
C ILE A 40 8.58 9.41 -16.56
N ALA A 41 8.19 9.17 -15.31
CA ALA A 41 6.88 9.57 -14.80
C ALA A 41 6.72 11.08 -14.69
N SER A 42 7.83 11.83 -14.57
CA SER A 42 7.82 13.29 -14.43
C SER A 42 8.04 14.00 -15.77
N THR A 43 8.11 13.26 -16.88
CA THR A 43 8.26 13.84 -18.21
C THR A 43 6.87 14.23 -18.75
N PRO A 44 6.64 15.51 -19.10
CA PRO A 44 5.38 15.92 -19.68
C PRO A 44 5.14 15.23 -21.02
N GLN A 45 3.86 14.94 -21.32
CA GLN A 45 3.48 14.46 -22.65
C GLN A 45 3.58 15.60 -23.67
N ALA A 46 3.80 15.25 -24.93
CA ALA A 46 3.68 16.19 -26.03
C ALA A 46 2.23 16.61 -26.21
N ALA A 47 2.00 17.84 -26.73
CA ALA A 47 0.64 18.34 -26.96
C ALA A 47 -0.16 17.40 -27.88
N GLU A 48 0.51 16.76 -28.84
CA GLU A 48 -0.09 15.80 -29.78
C GLU A 48 -0.68 14.57 -29.09
N ALA A 49 -0.15 14.19 -27.95
CA ALA A 49 -0.66 13.04 -27.18
C ALA A 49 -2.08 13.29 -26.65
N LEU A 50 -2.50 14.55 -26.54
CA LEU A 50 -3.83 14.93 -26.04
C LEU A 50 -4.88 14.98 -27.16
N VAL A 51 -4.49 14.89 -28.44
CA VAL A 51 -5.41 14.89 -29.58
C VAL A 51 -6.35 13.68 -29.49
N GLY A 52 -7.65 13.93 -29.66
CA GLY A 52 -8.67 12.90 -29.49
C GLY A 52 -9.09 12.60 -28.06
N THR A 53 -8.53 13.31 -27.09
CA THR A 53 -8.93 13.23 -25.68
C THR A 53 -9.74 14.44 -25.27
N PRO A 54 -10.48 14.41 -24.11
CA PRO A 54 -11.17 15.59 -23.60
C PRO A 54 -10.25 16.77 -23.28
N PHE A 55 -8.94 16.56 -23.24
CA PHE A 55 -7.95 17.58 -22.89
C PHE A 55 -7.25 18.18 -24.11
N GLU A 56 -7.72 17.85 -25.33
CA GLU A 56 -7.19 18.40 -26.56
C GLU A 56 -7.17 19.94 -26.51
N GLY A 57 -6.05 20.52 -26.95
CA GLY A 57 -5.86 21.98 -26.94
C GLY A 57 -5.41 22.55 -25.61
N GLN A 58 -5.38 21.76 -24.53
CA GLN A 58 -4.85 22.18 -23.25
C GLN A 58 -3.34 21.97 -23.15
N PRO A 59 -2.61 22.75 -22.35
CA PRO A 59 -1.21 22.46 -22.09
C PRO A 59 -1.08 21.13 -21.37
N PRO A 60 -0.13 20.26 -21.77
CA PRO A 60 0.12 19.01 -21.06
C PRO A 60 0.49 19.24 -19.58
N ALA A 61 0.09 18.33 -18.73
CA ALA A 61 0.48 18.35 -17.33
C ALA A 61 2.01 18.29 -17.19
N GLN A 62 2.51 18.93 -16.17
CA GLN A 62 3.93 18.89 -15.80
C GLN A 62 4.07 18.14 -14.47
N PRO A 63 4.01 16.80 -14.48
CA PRO A 63 4.04 16.02 -13.26
C PRO A 63 5.41 16.09 -12.59
N LYS A 64 5.39 15.98 -11.26
CA LYS A 64 6.60 15.81 -10.46
C LYS A 64 6.36 14.65 -9.51
N ILE A 65 6.86 13.48 -9.88
CA ILE A 65 6.58 12.23 -9.19
C ILE A 65 7.88 11.64 -8.66
N ASN A 66 7.87 11.30 -7.38
CA ASN A 66 8.93 10.54 -6.74
C ASN A 66 8.34 9.22 -6.24
N PHE A 67 8.77 8.11 -6.83
CA PHE A 67 8.31 6.79 -6.41
C PHE A 67 9.09 6.28 -5.21
N PHE A 68 8.36 5.68 -4.29
CA PHE A 68 8.91 4.91 -3.19
C PHE A 68 8.26 3.53 -3.23
N PHE A 69 9.06 2.50 -3.48
CA PHE A 69 8.58 1.13 -3.62
C PHE A 69 8.79 0.38 -2.31
N LYS A 70 7.71 0.06 -1.62
CA LYS A 70 7.75 -0.87 -0.49
C LYS A 70 7.85 -2.28 -1.06
N CYS A 71 9.00 -2.93 -0.91
CA CYS A 71 9.34 -4.16 -1.64
C CYS A 71 8.71 -5.40 -0.98
N GLU A 72 7.38 -5.49 -1.01
CA GLU A 72 6.65 -6.64 -0.45
C GLU A 72 6.78 -7.92 -1.28
N ASN A 73 7.41 -7.85 -2.44
CA ASN A 73 7.88 -9.04 -3.16
C ASN A 73 8.98 -9.79 -2.40
N LEU A 74 9.64 -9.12 -1.45
CA LEU A 74 10.63 -9.72 -0.54
C LEU A 74 10.02 -10.17 0.79
N GLN A 75 8.72 -10.00 0.96
CA GLN A 75 8.00 -10.44 2.15
C GLN A 75 7.88 -11.97 2.15
N ARG A 76 7.53 -12.56 3.33
CA ARG A 76 7.18 -13.97 3.42
C ARG A 76 6.11 -14.29 2.38
N ILE A 77 6.18 -15.45 1.78
CA ILE A 77 5.38 -15.89 0.62
C ILE A 77 5.52 -14.99 -0.63
N GLY A 78 6.46 -14.06 -0.63
CA GLY A 78 6.71 -13.17 -1.76
C GLY A 78 5.60 -12.16 -2.03
N ALA A 79 4.74 -11.86 -1.05
CA ALA A 79 3.59 -10.99 -1.26
C ALA A 79 3.18 -10.24 0.01
N PHE A 80 2.55 -9.08 -0.19
CA PHE A 80 2.03 -8.24 0.90
C PHE A 80 0.97 -8.94 1.76
N LYS A 81 0.31 -9.97 1.22
CA LYS A 81 -0.76 -10.72 1.91
C LYS A 81 -0.29 -11.41 3.19
N ALA A 82 1.01 -11.64 3.35
CA ALA A 82 1.55 -12.20 4.58
C ALA A 82 1.18 -11.36 5.81
N ARG A 83 1.16 -10.03 5.70
CA ARG A 83 0.78 -9.14 6.80
C ARG A 83 -0.64 -9.39 7.28
N GLY A 84 -1.60 -9.40 6.37
CA GLY A 84 -3.00 -9.66 6.70
C GLY A 84 -3.24 -11.06 7.20
N ALA A 85 -2.58 -12.06 6.61
CA ALA A 85 -2.71 -13.45 7.04
C ALA A 85 -2.22 -13.65 8.47
N PHE A 86 -1.03 -13.15 8.82
CA PHE A 86 -0.53 -13.24 10.19
C PHE A 86 -1.42 -12.45 11.17
N HIS A 87 -1.90 -11.27 10.78
CA HIS A 87 -2.79 -10.50 11.62
C HIS A 87 -4.08 -11.27 11.93
N ALA A 88 -4.72 -11.85 10.92
CA ALA A 88 -5.95 -12.61 11.10
C ALA A 88 -5.71 -13.84 12.00
N LEU A 89 -4.65 -14.60 11.77
CA LEU A 89 -4.32 -15.78 12.55
C LEU A 89 -4.00 -15.43 14.01
N LEU A 90 -3.23 -14.39 14.25
CA LEU A 90 -2.83 -14.00 15.60
C LEU A 90 -4.03 -13.44 16.40
N ARG A 91 -4.94 -12.72 15.74
CA ARG A 91 -6.19 -12.28 16.37
C ARG A 91 -7.08 -13.47 16.74
N ALA A 92 -7.19 -14.46 15.85
CA ALA A 92 -7.95 -15.67 16.14
C ALA A 92 -7.38 -16.41 17.35
N VAL A 93 -6.06 -16.55 17.45
CA VAL A 93 -5.39 -17.17 18.60
C VAL A 93 -5.68 -16.40 19.88
N GLN A 94 -5.66 -15.07 19.86
CA GLN A 94 -5.99 -14.26 21.03
C GLN A 94 -7.43 -14.50 21.50
N VAL A 95 -8.37 -14.55 20.56
CA VAL A 95 -9.78 -14.82 20.89
C VAL A 95 -9.94 -16.21 21.49
N MET A 96 -9.32 -17.23 20.89
CA MET A 96 -9.34 -18.61 21.39
C MET A 96 -8.73 -18.70 22.79
N GLY A 97 -7.62 -17.99 23.03
CA GLY A 97 -6.99 -17.94 24.35
C GLY A 97 -7.89 -17.36 25.44
N ARG A 98 -8.72 -16.39 25.09
CA ARG A 98 -9.66 -15.76 26.03
C ARG A 98 -10.83 -16.66 26.41
N ARG A 99 -11.12 -17.69 25.62
CA ARG A 99 -12.23 -18.61 25.85
C ARG A 99 -11.86 -19.79 26.76
N ARG A 100 -10.62 -19.88 27.15
CA ARG A 100 -10.15 -20.93 28.07
C ARG A 100 -10.37 -20.51 29.56
#